data_84604d275b7269932afe65a6def529d1
#
_entry.id   84604d275b7269932afe65a6def529d1
#
_cell.length_a   1.000
_cell.length_b   1.000
_cell.length_c   1.000
_cell.angle_alpha   90.00
_cell.angle_beta   90.00
_cell.angle_gamma   90.00
#
_symmetry.space_group_name_H-M   'P 1'
#
loop_
_entity.id
_entity.type
_entity.pdbx_description
1 polymer ?
#
loop_
_entity_poly.entity_id
_entity_poly.type
_entity_poly.pdbx_seq_one_letter_code
_entity_poly.pdbx_strand_id
1 'polypeptide(L)'
;MEETTESIRLYGVLVPGIARPRAGGGYELIAGHRRKHGSERAGKTEMPIIVRNYSDDEATIIMVDSNIQREDILPSEKAKAYKMKYEAMKHQGKKSGKNTLDEVGEAARENAKKVQRYIWLSRLSDELLEMVDTKKLGFSQGVDISFLSEEAQQWVEVIIEEQGCNVSTVQSGKLKEYGKSGELTLAMVRLILTEEKSKERKVTLKADKISKYFSDSYSNEEIENIIISLLDKWREEGAV
;
A
#
# COMPACT_ATOMS: atom_id res chain seq x y z
N MET A 1 13.20 -20.36 5.91
CA MET A 1 14.56 -20.71 5.38
C MET A 1 14.95 -22.15 5.65
N GLU A 2 14.67 -22.70 6.83
CA GLU A 2 14.97 -24.10 7.18
C GLU A 2 14.29 -25.09 6.26
N GLU A 3 13.00 -24.93 5.99
CA GLU A 3 12.24 -25.76 5.04
C GLU A 3 12.87 -25.78 3.64
N THR A 4 13.29 -24.60 3.14
CA THR A 4 13.95 -24.50 1.81
C THR A 4 15.28 -25.24 1.83
N THR A 5 16.07 -25.13 2.91
CA THR A 5 17.36 -25.81 3.05
C THR A 5 17.18 -27.32 3.11
N GLU A 6 16.19 -27.81 3.89
CA GLU A 6 15.91 -29.24 4.03
C GLU A 6 15.40 -29.83 2.71
N SER A 7 14.49 -29.14 2.03
CA SER A 7 14.02 -29.56 0.69
C SER A 7 15.19 -29.66 -0.30
N ILE A 8 16.11 -28.68 -0.30
CA ILE A 8 17.29 -28.71 -1.17
C ILE A 8 18.25 -29.84 -0.79
N ARG A 9 18.39 -30.17 0.48
CA ARG A 9 19.23 -31.29 0.95
C ARG A 9 18.71 -32.61 0.42
N LEU A 10 17.37 -32.84 0.47
CA LEU A 10 16.72 -34.08 0.08
C LEU A 10 16.57 -34.23 -1.44
N TYR A 11 16.13 -33.17 -2.11
CA TYR A 11 15.71 -33.24 -3.51
C TYR A 11 16.58 -32.42 -4.47
N GLY A 12 17.57 -31.68 -3.97
CA GLY A 12 18.31 -30.70 -4.75
C GLY A 12 17.48 -29.45 -5.08
N VAL A 13 18.00 -28.62 -5.97
CA VAL A 13 17.31 -27.41 -6.44
C VAL A 13 16.41 -27.78 -7.64
N LEU A 14 15.11 -27.94 -7.37
CA LEU A 14 14.12 -28.36 -8.38
C LEU A 14 13.84 -27.29 -9.43
N VAL A 15 13.89 -26.00 -9.05
CA VAL A 15 13.66 -24.86 -9.95
C VAL A 15 14.95 -24.06 -10.06
N PRO A 16 15.54 -23.90 -11.25
CA PRO A 16 16.79 -23.17 -11.43
C PRO A 16 16.66 -21.68 -11.07
N GLY A 17 17.78 -21.05 -10.70
CA GLY A 17 17.88 -19.61 -10.60
C GLY A 17 17.93 -18.96 -11.99
N ILE A 18 17.71 -17.63 -12.05
CA ILE A 18 17.85 -16.83 -13.28
C ILE A 18 19.06 -15.93 -13.11
N ALA A 19 19.96 -15.93 -14.08
CA ALA A 19 21.18 -15.14 -14.04
C ALA A 19 21.54 -14.55 -15.41
N ARG A 20 22.42 -13.56 -15.41
CA ARG A 20 23.04 -12.97 -16.61
C ARG A 20 24.57 -12.96 -16.51
N PRO A 21 25.31 -12.96 -17.62
CA PRO A 21 26.75 -12.80 -17.61
C PRO A 21 27.15 -11.44 -17.02
N ARG A 22 28.30 -11.37 -16.31
CA ARG A 22 28.91 -10.12 -15.86
C ARG A 22 30.06 -9.75 -16.80
N ALA A 23 30.26 -8.44 -17.01
CA ALA A 23 31.35 -7.93 -17.84
C ALA A 23 32.77 -8.34 -17.36
N GLY A 24 32.92 -8.54 -16.03
CA GLY A 24 34.17 -9.00 -15.40
C GLY A 24 34.30 -10.54 -15.25
N GLY A 25 33.46 -11.31 -15.91
CA GLY A 25 33.38 -12.76 -15.77
C GLY A 25 32.44 -13.21 -14.65
N GLY A 26 32.00 -14.45 -14.70
CA GLY A 26 30.99 -15.03 -13.81
C GLY A 26 29.58 -14.57 -14.15
N TYR A 27 28.67 -14.76 -13.18
CA TYR A 27 27.24 -14.51 -13.37
C TYR A 27 26.65 -13.65 -12.27
N GLU A 28 25.71 -12.80 -12.63
CA GLU A 28 24.86 -12.06 -11.70
C GLU A 28 23.51 -12.77 -11.56
N LEU A 29 23.19 -13.20 -10.34
CA LEU A 29 21.91 -13.85 -10.05
C LEU A 29 20.81 -12.80 -9.96
N ILE A 30 19.82 -12.87 -10.84
CA ILE A 30 18.66 -11.97 -10.89
C ILE A 30 17.54 -12.49 -9.99
N ALA A 31 17.26 -13.79 -10.02
CA ALA A 31 16.25 -14.45 -9.19
C ALA A 31 16.72 -15.80 -8.68
N GLY A 32 16.33 -16.14 -7.45
CA GLY A 32 16.71 -17.41 -6.81
C GLY A 32 17.70 -17.26 -5.66
N HIS A 33 17.89 -16.09 -5.08
CA HIS A 33 18.81 -15.84 -3.96
C HIS A 33 18.52 -16.73 -2.75
N ARG A 34 17.23 -16.99 -2.41
CA ARG A 34 16.87 -17.91 -1.32
C ARG A 34 17.32 -19.35 -1.60
N ARG A 35 17.24 -19.80 -2.86
CA ARG A 35 17.69 -21.14 -3.30
C ARG A 35 19.21 -21.22 -3.26
N LYS A 36 19.92 -20.17 -3.69
CA LYS A 36 21.38 -20.07 -3.56
C LYS A 36 21.79 -20.23 -2.09
N HIS A 37 21.24 -19.40 -1.21
CA HIS A 37 21.56 -19.44 0.21
C HIS A 37 21.15 -20.79 0.86
N GLY A 38 20.01 -21.36 0.49
CA GLY A 38 19.59 -22.69 0.91
C GLY A 38 20.54 -23.81 0.43
N SER A 39 21.09 -23.69 -0.79
CA SER A 39 22.08 -24.62 -1.33
C SER A 39 23.39 -24.56 -0.55
N GLU A 40 23.89 -23.37 -0.28
CA GLU A 40 25.10 -23.15 0.55
C GLU A 40 24.93 -23.77 1.94
N ARG A 41 23.78 -23.54 2.60
CA ARG A 41 23.46 -24.14 3.91
C ARG A 41 23.26 -25.65 3.86
N ALA A 42 22.84 -26.20 2.72
CA ALA A 42 22.72 -27.63 2.49
C ALA A 42 24.05 -28.30 2.12
N GLY A 43 25.16 -27.56 2.07
CA GLY A 43 26.49 -28.06 1.70
C GLY A 43 26.66 -28.34 0.20
N LYS A 44 25.80 -27.76 -0.65
CA LYS A 44 25.96 -27.90 -2.12
C LYS A 44 26.93 -26.85 -2.64
N THR A 45 27.85 -27.25 -3.48
CA THR A 45 28.85 -26.38 -4.13
C THR A 45 28.32 -25.72 -5.41
N GLU A 46 27.24 -26.28 -5.98
CA GLU A 46 26.66 -25.86 -7.23
C GLU A 46 25.14 -25.71 -7.13
N MET A 47 24.59 -24.80 -7.93
CA MET A 47 23.16 -24.57 -8.07
C MET A 47 22.82 -24.41 -9.57
N PRO A 48 21.77 -25.07 -10.10
CA PRO A 48 21.35 -24.89 -11.47
C PRO A 48 20.83 -23.46 -11.70
N ILE A 49 21.29 -22.83 -12.78
CA ILE A 49 20.88 -21.50 -13.21
C ILE A 49 20.56 -21.47 -14.70
N ILE A 50 19.56 -20.68 -15.09
CA ILE A 50 19.29 -20.32 -16.49
C ILE A 50 20.02 -19.01 -16.77
N VAL A 51 20.97 -19.04 -17.68
CA VAL A 51 21.74 -17.86 -18.10
C VAL A 51 21.17 -17.29 -19.38
N ARG A 52 20.85 -16.00 -19.39
CA ARG A 52 20.47 -15.24 -20.58
C ARG A 52 21.07 -13.83 -20.53
N ASN A 53 21.21 -13.22 -21.70
CA ASN A 53 21.64 -11.83 -21.80
C ASN A 53 20.44 -10.92 -21.55
N TYR A 54 20.33 -10.44 -20.33
CA TYR A 54 19.30 -9.48 -19.92
C TYR A 54 19.92 -8.09 -19.77
N SER A 55 19.23 -7.06 -20.26
CA SER A 55 19.52 -5.67 -19.94
C SER A 55 19.24 -5.38 -18.45
N ASP A 56 19.66 -4.23 -17.94
CA ASP A 56 19.41 -3.81 -16.56
C ASP A 56 17.90 -3.69 -16.27
N ASP A 57 17.14 -3.15 -17.21
CA ASP A 57 15.69 -3.04 -17.07
C ASP A 57 15.00 -4.41 -17.07
N GLU A 58 15.39 -5.33 -17.96
CA GLU A 58 14.86 -6.70 -17.98
C GLU A 58 15.20 -7.45 -16.69
N ALA A 59 16.42 -7.30 -16.21
CA ALA A 59 16.84 -7.91 -14.95
C ALA A 59 16.01 -7.35 -13.76
N THR A 60 15.78 -6.04 -13.74
CA THR A 60 14.93 -5.38 -12.73
C THR A 60 13.50 -5.92 -12.77
N ILE A 61 12.88 -6.02 -13.94
CA ILE A 61 11.51 -6.54 -14.10
C ILE A 61 11.42 -7.99 -13.57
N ILE A 62 12.37 -8.86 -13.98
CA ILE A 62 12.39 -10.27 -13.55
C ILE A 62 12.58 -10.38 -12.02
N MET A 63 13.49 -9.58 -11.46
CA MET A 63 13.74 -9.53 -10.03
C MET A 63 12.48 -9.12 -9.25
N VAL A 64 11.81 -8.05 -9.69
CA VAL A 64 10.59 -7.55 -9.06
C VAL A 64 9.48 -8.60 -9.15
N ASP A 65 9.23 -9.20 -10.31
CA ASP A 65 8.18 -10.19 -10.50
C ASP A 65 8.39 -11.45 -9.63
N SER A 66 9.65 -11.86 -9.44
CA SER A 66 9.99 -13.00 -8.57
C SER A 66 9.79 -12.69 -7.07
N ASN A 67 9.88 -11.42 -6.67
CA ASN A 67 9.73 -10.99 -5.28
C ASN A 67 8.28 -10.65 -4.92
N ILE A 68 7.55 -10.01 -5.83
CA ILE A 68 6.15 -9.59 -5.60
C ILE A 68 5.19 -10.78 -5.38
N GLN A 69 5.54 -11.96 -5.85
CA GLN A 69 4.76 -13.19 -5.65
C GLN A 69 4.89 -13.79 -4.23
N ARG A 70 5.71 -13.19 -3.36
CA ARG A 70 5.85 -13.67 -1.96
C ARG A 70 4.62 -13.27 -1.15
N GLU A 71 4.13 -14.18 -0.31
CA GLU A 71 2.94 -13.95 0.51
C GLU A 71 3.13 -12.85 1.57
N ASP A 72 4.34 -12.73 2.12
CA ASP A 72 4.66 -11.83 3.24
C ASP A 72 5.41 -10.56 2.82
N ILE A 73 5.12 -10.00 1.64
CA ILE A 73 5.75 -8.76 1.19
C ILE A 73 5.14 -7.54 1.92
N LEU A 74 6.00 -6.73 2.52
CA LEU A 74 5.57 -5.50 3.21
C LEU A 74 5.05 -4.44 2.23
N PRO A 75 4.12 -3.58 2.65
CA PRO A 75 3.64 -2.46 1.83
C PRO A 75 4.75 -1.56 1.28
N SER A 76 5.78 -1.26 2.08
CA SER A 76 6.95 -0.47 1.67
C SER A 76 7.77 -1.17 0.59
N GLU A 77 8.05 -2.48 0.77
CA GLU A 77 8.76 -3.29 -0.22
C GLU A 77 8.00 -3.34 -1.54
N LYS A 78 6.69 -3.54 -1.46
CA LYS A 78 5.81 -3.58 -2.63
C LYS A 78 5.73 -2.24 -3.35
N ALA A 79 5.72 -1.13 -2.62
CA ALA A 79 5.75 0.21 -3.17
C ALA A 79 7.05 0.49 -3.95
N LYS A 80 8.20 0.18 -3.34
CA LYS A 80 9.52 0.32 -3.98
C LYS A 80 9.64 -0.61 -5.20
N ALA A 81 9.17 -1.85 -5.10
CA ALA A 81 9.19 -2.82 -6.19
C ALA A 81 8.37 -2.38 -7.41
N TYR A 82 7.13 -1.93 -7.19
CA TYR A 82 6.30 -1.43 -8.30
C TYR A 82 6.88 -0.17 -8.94
N LYS A 83 7.46 0.75 -8.16
CA LYS A 83 8.15 1.93 -8.70
C LYS A 83 9.30 1.50 -9.61
N MET A 84 10.17 0.60 -9.14
CA MET A 84 11.31 0.11 -9.93
C MET A 84 10.85 -0.55 -11.23
N LYS A 85 9.86 -1.43 -11.18
CA LYS A 85 9.33 -2.10 -12.37
C LYS A 85 8.71 -1.10 -13.35
N TYR A 86 7.92 -0.14 -12.85
CA TYR A 86 7.30 0.89 -13.67
C TYR A 86 8.35 1.75 -14.40
N GLU A 87 9.40 2.16 -13.72
CA GLU A 87 10.51 2.94 -14.30
C GLU A 87 11.26 2.11 -15.35
N ALA A 88 11.62 0.86 -15.05
CA ALA A 88 12.29 -0.04 -16.00
C ALA A 88 11.45 -0.26 -17.27
N MET A 89 10.14 -0.48 -17.14
CA MET A 89 9.25 -0.65 -18.28
C MET A 89 9.11 0.62 -19.12
N LYS A 90 9.12 1.80 -18.48
CA LYS A 90 9.12 3.09 -19.21
C LYS A 90 10.41 3.29 -20.01
N HIS A 91 11.57 2.96 -19.44
CA HIS A 91 12.86 3.08 -20.14
C HIS A 91 12.91 2.18 -21.38
N GLN A 92 12.36 0.99 -21.33
CA GLN A 92 12.34 0.08 -22.48
C GLN A 92 11.46 0.56 -23.65
N GLY A 93 10.62 1.60 -23.42
CA GLY A 93 9.77 2.15 -24.47
C GLY A 93 8.79 1.12 -25.05
N LYS A 94 8.42 0.11 -24.30
CA LYS A 94 7.52 -0.97 -24.78
C LYS A 94 6.18 -0.41 -25.19
N LYS A 95 5.91 -0.56 -26.47
CA LYS A 95 4.65 -0.30 -27.13
C LYS A 95 3.77 -1.56 -27.13
N SER A 96 3.44 -2.10 -25.96
CA SER A 96 2.28 -2.97 -25.89
C SER A 96 1.06 -2.04 -25.85
N GLY A 97 0.00 -2.34 -26.53
CA GLY A 97 -1.21 -1.50 -26.53
C GLY A 97 -1.94 -1.46 -25.18
N LYS A 98 -1.32 -1.98 -24.10
CA LYS A 98 -1.80 -1.99 -22.72
C LYS A 98 -1.22 -0.81 -21.93
N ASN A 99 -1.95 -0.35 -20.91
CA ASN A 99 -1.46 0.62 -19.95
C ASN A 99 -0.28 0.00 -19.16
N THR A 100 0.85 0.70 -19.07
CA THR A 100 2.03 0.25 -18.34
C THR A 100 1.74 -0.13 -16.88
N LEU A 101 0.80 0.57 -16.22
CA LEU A 101 0.40 0.24 -14.85
C LEU A 101 -0.31 -1.11 -14.73
N ASP A 102 -1.11 -1.49 -15.73
CA ASP A 102 -1.75 -2.82 -15.76
C ASP A 102 -0.72 -3.92 -15.95
N GLU A 103 0.27 -3.70 -16.85
CA GLU A 103 1.37 -4.65 -17.06
C GLU A 103 2.24 -4.81 -15.80
N VAL A 104 2.50 -3.69 -15.07
CA VAL A 104 3.25 -3.74 -13.81
C VAL A 104 2.54 -4.62 -12.78
N GLY A 105 1.21 -4.55 -12.70
CA GLY A 105 0.40 -5.30 -11.75
C GLY A 105 0.14 -6.76 -12.14
N GLU A 106 0.41 -7.16 -13.39
CA GLU A 106 0.01 -8.46 -13.93
C GLU A 106 0.55 -9.65 -13.13
N ALA A 107 1.83 -9.61 -12.73
CA ALA A 107 2.46 -10.69 -11.97
C ALA A 107 1.82 -10.92 -10.58
N ALA A 108 1.27 -9.86 -9.95
CA ALA A 108 0.59 -9.92 -8.66
C ALA A 108 -0.94 -9.92 -8.78
N ARG A 109 -1.49 -9.96 -9.99
CA ARG A 109 -2.93 -9.87 -10.29
C ARG A 109 -3.59 -8.63 -9.70
N GLU A 110 -2.88 -7.51 -9.74
CA GLU A 110 -3.36 -6.23 -9.24
C GLU A 110 -3.70 -5.28 -10.39
N ASN A 111 -4.75 -4.46 -10.19
CA ASN A 111 -5.18 -3.50 -11.18
C ASN A 111 -4.31 -2.21 -11.16
N ALA A 112 -4.32 -1.45 -12.26
CA ALA A 112 -3.58 -0.21 -12.43
C ALA A 112 -3.78 0.80 -11.27
N LYS A 113 -5.02 0.93 -10.75
CA LYS A 113 -5.31 1.86 -9.65
C LYS A 113 -4.56 1.49 -8.37
N LYS A 114 -4.49 0.19 -8.06
CA LYS A 114 -3.79 -0.30 -6.87
C LYS A 114 -2.28 -0.15 -7.03
N VAL A 115 -1.73 -0.49 -8.20
CA VAL A 115 -0.32 -0.29 -8.56
C VAL A 115 0.05 1.20 -8.42
N GLN A 116 -0.75 2.09 -8.99
CA GLN A 116 -0.51 3.54 -8.90
C GLN A 116 -0.46 4.03 -7.45
N ARG A 117 -1.33 3.53 -6.58
CA ARG A 117 -1.33 3.89 -5.15
C ARG A 117 -0.06 3.41 -4.44
N TYR A 118 0.46 2.23 -4.76
CA TYR A 118 1.75 1.77 -4.25
C TYR A 118 2.91 2.63 -4.76
N ILE A 119 2.90 3.02 -6.04
CA ILE A 119 3.92 3.93 -6.60
C ILE A 119 3.88 5.30 -5.91
N TRP A 120 2.69 5.81 -5.56
CA TRP A 120 2.59 7.03 -4.76
C TRP A 120 3.13 6.81 -3.35
N LEU A 121 2.77 5.71 -2.70
CA LEU A 121 3.25 5.36 -1.36
C LEU A 121 4.78 5.36 -1.28
N SER A 122 5.50 4.95 -2.34
CA SER A 122 6.97 4.95 -2.38
C SER A 122 7.62 6.35 -2.33
N ARG A 123 6.83 7.42 -2.26
CA ARG A 123 7.31 8.80 -2.08
C ARG A 123 7.37 9.23 -0.62
N LEU A 124 6.88 8.38 0.29
CA LEU A 124 6.99 8.63 1.72
C LEU A 124 8.45 8.52 2.18
N SER A 125 8.78 9.21 3.27
CA SER A 125 10.01 8.97 4.02
C SER A 125 10.10 7.51 4.47
N ASP A 126 11.29 7.01 4.77
CA ASP A 126 11.47 5.63 5.22
C ASP A 126 10.76 5.41 6.56
N GLU A 127 10.73 6.40 7.45
CA GLU A 127 10.07 6.38 8.75
C GLU A 127 8.54 6.25 8.59
N LEU A 128 7.94 7.04 7.72
CA LEU A 128 6.49 6.94 7.43
C LEU A 128 6.14 5.63 6.72
N LEU A 129 7.02 5.09 5.88
CA LEU A 129 6.86 3.76 5.28
C LEU A 129 6.88 2.67 6.36
N GLU A 130 7.78 2.75 7.34
CA GLU A 130 7.83 1.83 8.48
C GLU A 130 6.53 1.90 9.31
N MET A 131 5.98 3.11 9.49
CA MET A 131 4.68 3.27 10.16
C MET A 131 3.54 2.58 9.37
N VAL A 132 3.60 2.56 8.04
CA VAL A 132 2.63 1.82 7.22
C VAL A 132 2.82 0.31 7.37
N ASP A 133 4.05 -0.18 7.37
CA ASP A 133 4.37 -1.59 7.52
C ASP A 133 3.96 -2.15 8.88
N THR A 134 4.14 -1.36 9.94
CA THR A 134 3.74 -1.69 11.31
C THR A 134 2.25 -1.40 11.60
N LYS A 135 1.48 -0.95 10.59
CA LYS A 135 0.05 -0.59 10.71
C LYS A 135 -0.25 0.57 11.67
N LYS A 136 0.76 1.32 12.08
CA LYS A 136 0.62 2.57 12.85
C LYS A 136 0.02 3.68 11.98
N LEU A 137 0.35 3.67 10.68
CA LEU A 137 -0.26 4.52 9.65
C LEU A 137 -1.01 3.64 8.64
N GLY A 138 -2.27 3.96 8.35
CA GLY A 138 -3.04 3.22 7.37
C GLY A 138 -2.54 3.45 5.94
N PHE A 139 -2.66 2.44 5.07
CA PHE A 139 -2.23 2.52 3.66
C PHE A 139 -2.82 3.72 2.91
N SER A 140 -4.13 3.99 3.09
CA SER A 140 -4.79 5.11 2.41
C SER A 140 -4.28 6.46 2.90
N GLN A 141 -4.05 6.58 4.21
CA GLN A 141 -3.48 7.78 4.83
C GLN A 141 -2.04 8.01 4.35
N GLY A 142 -1.22 6.94 4.29
CA GLY A 142 0.12 7.00 3.72
C GLY A 142 0.11 7.49 2.27
N VAL A 143 -0.81 6.99 1.43
CA VAL A 143 -0.96 7.47 0.06
C VAL A 143 -1.34 8.95 0.02
N ASP A 144 -2.20 9.45 0.90
CA ASP A 144 -2.54 10.88 0.93
C ASP A 144 -1.34 11.74 1.38
N ILE A 145 -0.62 11.30 2.42
CA ILE A 145 0.58 11.98 2.93
C ILE A 145 1.73 11.99 1.90
N SER A 146 1.82 10.98 1.03
CA SER A 146 2.84 10.91 -0.03
C SER A 146 2.78 12.05 -1.06
N PHE A 147 1.75 12.87 -1.05
CA PHE A 147 1.62 14.08 -1.86
C PHE A 147 2.16 15.34 -1.20
N LEU A 148 2.56 15.26 0.07
CA LEU A 148 3.18 16.35 0.80
C LEU A 148 4.66 16.51 0.42
N SER A 149 5.21 17.70 0.65
CA SER A 149 6.65 17.94 0.56
C SER A 149 7.41 17.13 1.61
N GLU A 150 8.70 16.87 1.40
CA GLU A 150 9.54 16.17 2.37
C GLU A 150 9.50 16.84 3.75
N GLU A 151 9.55 18.17 3.80
CA GLU A 151 9.44 18.93 5.04
C GLU A 151 8.09 18.72 5.76
N ALA A 152 6.98 18.74 5.00
CA ALA A 152 5.66 18.50 5.57
C ALA A 152 5.46 17.04 6.03
N GLN A 153 6.10 16.08 5.37
CA GLN A 153 6.13 14.68 5.83
C GLN A 153 6.86 14.56 7.17
N GLN A 154 7.99 15.24 7.35
CA GLN A 154 8.71 15.29 8.63
C GLN A 154 7.85 15.89 9.75
N TRP A 155 7.08 16.96 9.48
CA TRP A 155 6.13 17.51 10.46
C TRP A 155 5.07 16.49 10.88
N VAL A 156 4.52 15.75 9.93
CA VAL A 156 3.52 14.69 10.21
C VAL A 156 4.14 13.60 11.08
N GLU A 157 5.34 13.13 10.74
CA GLU A 157 6.09 12.10 11.47
C GLU A 157 6.30 12.51 12.92
N VAL A 158 6.92 13.67 13.15
CA VAL A 158 7.20 14.20 14.50
C VAL A 158 5.92 14.29 15.34
N ILE A 159 4.82 14.80 14.78
CA ILE A 159 3.58 14.94 15.52
C ILE A 159 2.93 13.59 15.84
N ILE A 160 3.00 12.61 14.92
CA ILE A 160 2.52 11.25 15.20
C ILE A 160 3.31 10.61 16.33
N GLU A 161 4.63 10.81 16.38
CA GLU A 161 5.49 10.27 17.43
C GLU A 161 5.28 10.97 18.78
N GLU A 162 5.23 12.31 18.79
CA GLU A 162 5.01 13.10 20.01
C GLU A 162 3.65 12.81 20.66
N GLN A 163 2.60 12.69 19.86
CA GLN A 163 1.23 12.59 20.34
C GLN A 163 0.71 11.16 20.44
N GLY A 164 1.42 10.19 19.86
CA GLY A 164 0.93 8.81 19.75
C GLY A 164 -0.40 8.69 18.98
N CYS A 165 -0.71 9.65 18.11
CA CYS A 165 -2.01 9.74 17.46
C CYS A 165 -2.09 8.85 16.22
N ASN A 166 -3.31 8.37 15.94
CA ASN A 166 -3.61 7.67 14.69
C ASN A 166 -4.23 8.65 13.70
N VAL A 167 -3.64 8.77 12.51
CA VAL A 167 -4.16 9.63 11.45
C VAL A 167 -5.43 9.02 10.85
N SER A 168 -6.53 9.78 10.88
CA SER A 168 -7.79 9.36 10.23
C SER A 168 -7.76 9.70 8.73
N THR A 169 -8.65 9.06 7.94
CA THR A 169 -8.80 9.35 6.51
C THR A 169 -9.23 10.81 6.25
N VAL A 170 -10.01 11.41 7.16
CA VAL A 170 -10.41 12.81 7.05
C VAL A 170 -9.20 13.73 7.28
N GLN A 171 -8.40 13.45 8.28
CA GLN A 171 -7.19 14.22 8.58
C GLN A 171 -6.17 14.13 7.44
N SER A 172 -5.88 12.91 6.91
CA SER A 172 -4.98 12.75 5.77
C SER A 172 -5.49 13.45 4.52
N GLY A 173 -6.80 13.43 4.27
CA GLY A 173 -7.42 14.18 3.18
C GLY A 173 -7.22 15.69 3.30
N LYS A 174 -7.46 16.28 4.51
CA LYS A 174 -7.20 17.71 4.80
C LYS A 174 -5.72 18.05 4.58
N LEU A 175 -4.79 17.24 5.11
CA LEU A 175 -3.35 17.46 4.92
C LEU A 175 -2.96 17.49 3.44
N LYS A 176 -3.48 16.55 2.65
CA LYS A 176 -3.25 16.49 1.20
C LYS A 176 -3.80 17.71 0.47
N GLU A 177 -4.97 18.19 0.84
CA GLU A 177 -5.62 19.36 0.24
C GLU A 177 -4.79 20.62 0.49
N TYR A 178 -4.46 20.91 1.76
CA TYR A 178 -3.61 22.04 2.11
C TYR A 178 -2.18 21.92 1.59
N GLY A 179 -1.63 20.70 1.53
CA GLY A 179 -0.33 20.47 0.90
C GLY A 179 -0.31 20.79 -0.59
N LYS A 180 -1.41 20.53 -1.32
CA LYS A 180 -1.54 20.87 -2.73
C LYS A 180 -1.72 22.36 -2.98
N SER A 181 -2.41 23.09 -2.09
CA SER A 181 -2.55 24.56 -2.19
C SER A 181 -1.27 25.30 -1.80
N GLY A 182 -0.31 24.63 -1.17
CA GLY A 182 0.92 25.25 -0.67
C GLY A 182 0.72 26.04 0.63
N GLU A 183 -0.42 25.92 1.26
CA GLU A 183 -0.78 26.66 2.47
C GLU A 183 -0.46 25.89 3.77
N LEU A 184 0.01 24.64 3.65
CA LEU A 184 0.26 23.78 4.80
C LEU A 184 1.44 24.28 5.64
N THR A 185 1.21 24.50 6.92
CA THR A 185 2.22 24.91 7.91
C THR A 185 2.30 23.89 9.04
N LEU A 186 3.41 23.86 9.79
CA LEU A 186 3.57 23.01 10.97
C LEU A 186 2.42 23.18 11.97
N ALA A 187 1.98 24.44 12.21
CA ALA A 187 0.87 24.72 13.11
C ALA A 187 -0.45 24.10 12.61
N MET A 188 -0.71 24.14 11.30
CA MET A 188 -1.89 23.50 10.70
C MET A 188 -1.81 21.99 10.78
N VAL A 189 -0.64 21.38 10.51
CA VAL A 189 -0.45 19.93 10.65
C VAL A 189 -0.76 19.50 12.08
N ARG A 190 -0.21 20.23 13.07
CA ARG A 190 -0.48 19.97 14.50
C ARG A 190 -1.96 20.09 14.81
N LEU A 191 -2.62 21.17 14.38
CA LEU A 191 -4.05 21.37 14.59
C LEU A 191 -4.88 20.22 14.00
N ILE A 192 -4.63 19.86 12.74
CA ILE A 192 -5.37 18.81 12.04
C ILE A 192 -5.19 17.44 12.72
N LEU A 193 -3.96 17.10 13.15
CA LEU A 193 -3.68 15.80 13.75
C LEU A 193 -4.13 15.69 15.20
N THR A 194 -4.17 16.80 15.95
CA THR A 194 -4.63 16.85 17.35
C THR A 194 -6.11 17.20 17.48
N GLU A 195 -6.79 17.56 16.39
CA GLU A 195 -8.23 17.79 16.38
C GLU A 195 -8.95 16.54 16.91
N GLU A 196 -9.59 16.65 18.07
CA GLU A 196 -10.39 15.56 18.62
C GLU A 196 -11.45 15.16 17.60
N LYS A 197 -11.55 13.86 17.34
CA LYS A 197 -12.64 13.33 16.50
C LYS A 197 -13.95 13.76 17.17
N SER A 198 -14.66 14.70 16.56
CA SER A 198 -16.06 14.89 16.94
C SER A 198 -16.72 13.52 16.82
N LYS A 199 -17.14 12.96 17.93
CA LYS A 199 -17.88 11.70 17.96
C LYS A 199 -19.29 12.00 17.41
N GLU A 200 -19.39 12.31 16.13
CA GLU A 200 -20.69 12.27 15.47
C GLU A 200 -21.25 10.86 15.65
N ARG A 201 -22.22 10.75 16.55
CA ARG A 201 -22.95 9.51 16.74
C ARG A 201 -23.79 9.26 15.47
N LYS A 202 -23.25 8.48 14.54
CA LYS A 202 -24.04 7.97 13.41
C LYS A 202 -24.91 6.84 13.92
N VAL A 203 -26.21 7.07 13.97
CA VAL A 203 -27.20 6.03 14.23
C VAL A 203 -27.68 5.52 12.88
N THR A 204 -27.32 4.31 12.53
CA THR A 204 -27.81 3.66 11.30
C THR A 204 -28.96 2.71 11.67
N LEU A 205 -30.14 3.01 11.17
CA LEU A 205 -31.30 2.15 11.30
C LEU A 205 -31.32 1.15 10.13
N LYS A 206 -31.38 -0.16 10.44
CA LYS A 206 -31.48 -1.19 9.39
C LYS A 206 -32.86 -1.13 8.71
N ALA A 207 -32.87 -1.35 7.40
CA ALA A 207 -34.09 -1.30 6.58
C ALA A 207 -35.22 -2.19 7.14
N ASP A 208 -34.89 -3.39 7.60
CA ASP A 208 -35.84 -4.37 8.19
C ASP A 208 -36.51 -3.85 9.47
N LYS A 209 -35.90 -2.90 10.18
CA LYS A 209 -36.51 -2.28 11.37
C LYS A 209 -37.42 -1.12 11.04
N ILE A 210 -37.20 -0.48 9.88
CA ILE A 210 -37.94 0.70 9.45
C ILE A 210 -39.10 0.34 8.54
N SER A 211 -38.97 -0.69 7.70
CA SER A 211 -39.96 -1.10 6.70
C SER A 211 -41.32 -1.46 7.29
N LYS A 212 -41.41 -1.85 8.57
CA LYS A 212 -42.70 -2.09 9.26
C LYS A 212 -43.47 -0.82 9.62
N TYR A 213 -42.80 0.37 9.56
CA TYR A 213 -43.43 1.67 9.88
C TYR A 213 -43.64 2.52 8.64
N PHE A 214 -42.89 2.29 7.57
CA PHE A 214 -42.92 3.06 6.33
C PHE A 214 -43.12 2.12 5.14
N SER A 215 -44.02 2.46 4.23
CA SER A 215 -44.20 1.74 2.96
C SER A 215 -43.09 2.12 1.96
N ASP A 216 -42.94 1.30 0.94
CA ASP A 216 -41.92 1.52 -0.13
C ASP A 216 -42.14 2.84 -0.93
N SER A 217 -43.23 3.54 -0.70
CA SER A 217 -43.55 4.82 -1.34
C SER A 217 -42.83 6.01 -0.71
N TYR A 218 -42.26 5.86 0.51
CA TYR A 218 -41.53 6.94 1.18
C TYR A 218 -40.06 6.96 0.74
N SER A 219 -39.57 8.14 0.37
CA SER A 219 -38.14 8.37 0.14
C SER A 219 -37.36 8.38 1.46
N ASN A 220 -36.05 8.14 1.40
CA ASN A 220 -35.19 8.20 2.57
C ASN A 220 -35.23 9.56 3.29
N GLU A 221 -35.34 10.64 2.53
CA GLU A 221 -35.44 12.01 3.05
C GLU A 221 -36.75 12.24 3.80
N GLU A 222 -37.88 11.74 3.29
CA GLU A 222 -39.17 11.82 3.98
C GLU A 222 -39.17 11.02 5.28
N ILE A 223 -38.57 9.80 5.27
CA ILE A 223 -38.43 8.99 6.47
C ILE A 223 -37.58 9.72 7.53
N GLU A 224 -36.46 10.32 7.13
CA GLU A 224 -35.56 11.08 8.02
C GLU A 224 -36.32 12.27 8.65
N ASN A 225 -37.04 13.04 7.86
CA ASN A 225 -37.81 14.20 8.33
C ASN A 225 -38.91 13.80 9.33
N ILE A 226 -39.60 12.68 9.08
CA ILE A 226 -40.62 12.17 10.01
C ILE A 226 -39.98 11.73 11.33
N ILE A 227 -38.86 11.02 11.28
CA ILE A 227 -38.13 10.59 12.48
C ILE A 227 -37.66 11.80 13.29
N ILE A 228 -37.09 12.82 12.66
CA ILE A 228 -36.64 14.06 13.31
C ILE A 228 -37.83 14.75 13.98
N SER A 229 -38.94 14.91 13.27
CA SER A 229 -40.17 15.52 13.83
C SER A 229 -40.71 14.77 15.06
N LEU A 230 -40.66 13.44 15.08
CA LEU A 230 -41.07 12.64 16.23
C LEU A 230 -40.08 12.81 17.40
N LEU A 231 -38.81 12.89 17.14
CA LEU A 231 -37.78 13.13 18.17
C LEU A 231 -37.89 14.52 18.78
N ASP A 232 -38.23 15.53 17.99
CA ASP A 232 -38.46 16.90 18.49
C ASP A 232 -39.68 16.95 19.44
N LYS A 233 -40.78 16.33 19.07
CA LYS A 233 -41.97 16.20 19.94
C LYS A 233 -41.64 15.45 21.24
N TRP A 234 -40.93 14.34 21.14
CA TRP A 234 -40.51 13.55 22.30
C TRP A 234 -39.66 14.38 23.27
N ARG A 235 -38.78 15.24 22.74
CA ARG A 235 -37.95 16.16 23.54
C ARG A 235 -38.79 17.25 24.20
N GLU A 236 -39.78 17.81 23.51
CA GLU A 236 -40.70 18.85 24.04
C GLU A 236 -41.60 18.31 25.15
N GLU A 237 -41.96 17.04 25.10
CA GLU A 237 -42.75 16.36 26.13
C GLU A 237 -41.99 16.02 27.43
N GLY A 238 -40.72 16.46 27.51
CA GLY A 238 -39.90 16.42 28.74
C GLY A 238 -39.34 15.04 29.07
N ALA A 239 -39.09 14.19 28.06
CA ALA A 239 -38.55 12.85 28.23
C ALA A 239 -37.01 12.80 28.31
N VAL A 240 -36.33 13.97 28.53
CA VAL A 240 -34.87 14.08 28.75
C VAL A 240 -34.63 14.93 29.98
#